data_2719608df4f6c920eee40d32e5a714b5
#
_entry.id   2719608df4f6c920eee40d32e5a714b5
#
_cell.length_a   1.000
_cell.length_b   1.000
_cell.length_c   1.000
_cell.angle_alpha   90.00
_cell.angle_beta   90.00
_cell.angle_gamma   90.00
#
_symmetry.space_group_name_H-M   'P 1'
#
loop_
_entity.id
_entity.type
_entity.pdbx_description
1 polymer ?
#
loop_
_entity_poly.entity_id
_entity_poly.type
_entity_poly.pdbx_seq_one_letter_code
_entity_poly.pdbx_strand_id
1 'polypeptide(L)'
;DQPRSRGLGDVYKRQEYTQPALLTVSVAILRVLEQKGIRPDVCAGLSLGEYCAMVASEVMSFEDAVKTVRQRGILMQEAVPLGVGAMCAVLGLDGETVNKVCQGVDDVYVANYNCPGQIVISGKAEAVEQAAGLLKEAGAKRCMMLNVSGPFHSPLLREAGDKLAEVLKDVKLNDGFTIPYVTNVTAEYVNTTEEIRELLRKQVSSSVMWQQSVENMIAKGVDTFVEIGPGKTLAGFMKRINKEVRMVNIGSVEDLEKAVELLI
;
A
#
# COMPACT_ATOMS: atom_id res chain seq x y z
N ASP A 1 -17.30 22.01 23.61
CA ASP A 1 -16.32 22.06 22.52
C ASP A 1 -14.94 21.81 23.10
N GLN A 2 -14.46 20.57 22.99
CA GLN A 2 -13.23 20.15 23.66
C GLN A 2 -12.03 20.38 22.75
N PRO A 3 -11.08 21.29 23.07
CA PRO A 3 -9.86 21.52 22.26
C PRO A 3 -9.01 20.25 22.07
N ARG A 4 -9.20 19.25 22.93
CA ARG A 4 -8.45 17.99 22.92
C ARG A 4 -8.81 17.06 21.76
N SER A 5 -10.01 17.10 21.22
CA SER A 5 -10.42 16.24 20.12
C SER A 5 -9.81 16.66 18.76
N ARG A 6 -9.51 17.95 18.58
CA ARG A 6 -8.86 18.45 17.34
C ARG A 6 -7.39 18.05 17.26
N GLY A 7 -6.68 18.03 18.39
CA GLY A 7 -5.27 17.61 18.44
C GLY A 7 -5.06 16.11 18.16
N LEU A 8 -5.96 15.25 18.61
CA LEU A 8 -5.89 13.80 18.35
C LEU A 8 -6.10 13.49 16.86
N GLY A 9 -7.06 14.15 16.18
CA GLY A 9 -7.31 13.95 14.76
C GLY A 9 -6.10 14.25 13.86
N ASP A 10 -5.28 15.23 14.24
CA ASP A 10 -4.05 15.57 13.48
C ASP A 10 -2.89 14.61 13.78
N VAL A 11 -2.81 14.05 14.98
CA VAL A 11 -1.83 13.04 15.36
C VAL A 11 -2.00 11.78 14.52
N TYR A 12 -3.24 11.31 14.33
CA TYR A 12 -3.51 10.10 13.52
C TYR A 12 -3.25 10.27 12.02
N LYS A 13 -3.08 11.49 11.52
CA LYS A 13 -2.69 11.75 10.12
C LYS A 13 -1.20 11.67 9.89
N ARG A 14 -0.37 11.68 10.95
CA ARG A 14 1.07 11.53 10.82
C ARG A 14 1.44 10.09 10.53
N GLN A 15 2.28 9.89 9.52
CA GLN A 15 2.68 8.55 9.06
C GLN A 15 3.36 7.73 10.16
N GLU A 16 4.11 8.36 11.05
CA GLU A 16 4.77 7.72 12.20
C GLU A 16 3.81 6.99 13.16
N TYR A 17 2.54 7.42 13.23
CA TYR A 17 1.51 6.81 14.07
C TYR A 17 0.50 5.98 13.25
N THR A 18 0.14 6.47 12.06
CA THR A 18 -0.83 5.80 11.19
C THR A 18 -0.33 4.40 10.77
N GLN A 19 0.93 4.29 10.36
CA GLN A 19 1.47 3.04 9.86
C GLN A 19 1.49 1.94 10.93
N PRO A 20 2.08 2.13 12.13
CA PRO A 20 2.05 1.09 13.16
C PRO A 20 0.63 0.79 13.68
N ALA A 21 -0.28 1.78 13.72
CA ALA A 21 -1.66 1.54 14.14
C ALA A 21 -2.41 0.63 13.15
N LEU A 22 -2.31 0.90 11.85
CA LEU A 22 -2.91 0.07 10.80
C LEU A 22 -2.34 -1.36 10.80
N LEU A 23 -1.02 -1.50 10.91
CA LEU A 23 -0.37 -2.80 10.99
C LEU A 23 -0.87 -3.57 12.21
N THR A 24 -0.94 -2.94 13.39
CA THR A 24 -1.37 -3.60 14.61
C THR A 24 -2.81 -4.11 14.52
N VAL A 25 -3.73 -3.29 14.01
CA VAL A 25 -5.14 -3.71 13.83
C VAL A 25 -5.25 -4.86 12.84
N SER A 26 -4.56 -4.77 11.70
CA SER A 26 -4.59 -5.82 10.68
C SER A 26 -4.02 -7.14 11.20
N VAL A 27 -2.90 -7.10 11.93
CA VAL A 27 -2.30 -8.30 12.53
C VAL A 27 -3.18 -8.87 13.66
N ALA A 28 -3.87 -8.04 14.44
CA ALA A 28 -4.81 -8.53 15.44
C ALA A 28 -5.95 -9.35 14.80
N ILE A 29 -6.53 -8.88 13.69
CA ILE A 29 -7.53 -9.62 12.92
C ILE A 29 -6.94 -10.93 12.37
N LEU A 30 -5.73 -10.87 11.79
CA LEU A 30 -5.01 -12.04 11.29
C LEU A 30 -4.88 -13.12 12.37
N ARG A 31 -4.45 -12.76 13.58
CA ARG A 31 -4.26 -13.72 14.68
C ARG A 31 -5.57 -14.43 15.09
N VAL A 32 -6.70 -13.73 15.01
CA VAL A 32 -8.01 -14.36 15.26
C VAL A 32 -8.37 -15.35 14.14
N LEU A 33 -8.13 -15.00 12.88
CA LEU A 33 -8.35 -15.91 11.75
C LEU A 33 -7.48 -17.18 11.86
N GLU A 34 -6.21 -17.02 12.19
CA GLU A 34 -5.27 -18.15 12.42
C GLU A 34 -5.74 -19.07 13.55
N GLN A 35 -6.26 -18.52 14.67
CA GLN A 35 -6.84 -19.30 15.76
C GLN A 35 -8.09 -20.10 15.33
N LYS A 36 -8.79 -19.63 14.28
CA LYS A 36 -9.91 -20.34 13.66
C LYS A 36 -9.48 -21.32 12.57
N GLY A 37 -8.17 -21.49 12.35
CA GLY A 37 -7.64 -22.39 11.34
C GLY A 37 -7.63 -21.82 9.92
N ILE A 38 -8.00 -20.55 9.75
CA ILE A 38 -7.99 -19.88 8.44
C ILE A 38 -6.58 -19.32 8.20
N ARG A 39 -5.94 -19.81 7.14
CA ARG A 39 -4.58 -19.40 6.73
C ARG A 39 -4.57 -19.02 5.25
N PRO A 40 -3.76 -18.04 4.85
CA PRO A 40 -3.62 -17.67 3.44
C PRO A 40 -2.68 -18.63 2.70
N ASP A 41 -2.91 -18.81 1.41
CA ASP A 41 -1.97 -19.46 0.48
C ASP A 41 -0.94 -18.46 -0.06
N VAL A 42 -1.30 -17.18 -0.11
CA VAL A 42 -0.45 -16.06 -0.52
C VAL A 42 -0.90 -14.78 0.17
N CYS A 43 0.04 -13.90 0.45
CA CYS A 43 -0.23 -12.61 1.07
C CYS A 43 0.14 -11.46 0.14
N ALA A 44 -0.61 -10.37 0.20
CA ALA A 44 -0.28 -9.13 -0.46
C ALA A 44 -0.79 -7.94 0.37
N GLY A 45 -0.23 -6.77 0.14
CA GLY A 45 -0.69 -5.56 0.80
C GLY A 45 -0.20 -4.32 0.08
N LEU A 46 -1.04 -3.29 -0.01
CA LEU A 46 -0.72 -2.05 -0.68
C LEU A 46 0.13 -1.16 0.23
N SER A 47 1.33 -0.77 -0.23
CA SER A 47 2.25 0.13 0.48
C SER A 47 2.57 -0.36 1.90
N LEU A 48 2.03 0.25 2.94
CA LEU A 48 2.13 -0.23 4.31
C LEU A 48 1.67 -1.69 4.46
N GLY A 49 0.62 -2.06 3.73
CA GLY A 49 0.05 -3.41 3.76
C GLY A 49 1.04 -4.50 3.38
N GLU A 50 2.10 -4.21 2.63
CA GLU A 50 3.15 -5.19 2.33
C GLU A 50 3.84 -5.69 3.61
N TYR A 51 4.03 -4.83 4.61
CA TYR A 51 4.54 -5.24 5.92
C TYR A 51 3.55 -6.13 6.68
N CYS A 52 2.25 -5.88 6.56
CA CYS A 52 1.22 -6.78 7.09
C CYS A 52 1.29 -8.16 6.39
N ALA A 53 1.46 -8.17 5.07
CA ALA A 53 1.64 -9.39 4.28
C ALA A 53 2.89 -10.16 4.73
N MET A 54 4.01 -9.48 4.98
CA MET A 54 5.23 -10.11 5.48
C MET A 54 5.06 -10.72 6.88
N VAL A 55 4.26 -10.11 7.76
CA VAL A 55 3.91 -10.72 9.05
C VAL A 55 3.01 -11.94 8.87
N ALA A 56 2.04 -11.87 7.95
CA ALA A 56 1.15 -12.99 7.63
C ALA A 56 1.87 -14.17 6.97
N SER A 57 2.91 -13.88 6.18
CA SER A 57 3.81 -14.85 5.55
C SER A 57 4.89 -15.38 6.49
N GLU A 58 4.93 -14.91 7.74
CA GLU A 58 5.97 -15.25 8.73
C GLU A 58 7.39 -14.85 8.31
N VAL A 59 7.54 -13.98 7.32
CA VAL A 59 8.84 -13.43 6.86
C VAL A 59 9.45 -12.50 7.89
N MET A 60 8.62 -11.69 8.55
CA MET A 60 9.03 -10.71 9.55
C MET A 60 8.19 -10.87 10.81
N SER A 61 8.83 -10.76 11.99
CA SER A 61 8.09 -10.74 13.24
C SER A 61 7.18 -9.52 13.35
N PHE A 62 6.07 -9.65 14.10
CA PHE A 62 5.19 -8.49 14.37
C PHE A 62 5.95 -7.35 15.06
N GLU A 63 6.84 -7.70 16.01
CA GLU A 63 7.64 -6.73 16.76
C GLU A 63 8.57 -5.93 15.84
N ASP A 64 9.29 -6.62 14.95
CA ASP A 64 10.17 -5.96 13.97
C ASP A 64 9.37 -5.14 12.97
N ALA A 65 8.22 -5.64 12.52
CA ALA A 65 7.35 -4.93 11.59
C ALA A 65 6.84 -3.61 12.19
N VAL A 66 6.35 -3.61 13.45
CA VAL A 66 5.88 -2.39 14.14
C VAL A 66 6.99 -1.35 14.24
N LYS A 67 8.20 -1.76 14.65
CA LYS A 67 9.36 -0.86 14.75
C LYS A 67 9.73 -0.30 13.38
N THR A 68 9.80 -1.17 12.38
CA THR A 68 10.18 -0.80 11.00
C THR A 68 9.18 0.16 10.37
N VAL A 69 7.87 -0.11 10.45
CA VAL A 69 6.86 0.77 9.83
C VAL A 69 6.75 2.12 10.53
N ARG A 70 7.06 2.19 11.84
CA ARG A 70 7.17 3.46 12.54
C ARG A 70 8.33 4.29 11.99
N GLN A 71 9.52 3.70 11.84
CA GLN A 71 10.68 4.37 11.24
C GLN A 71 10.41 4.76 9.78
N ARG A 72 9.80 3.86 9.00
CA ARG A 72 9.36 4.14 7.64
C ARG A 72 8.43 5.37 7.60
N GLY A 73 7.46 5.43 8.51
CA GLY A 73 6.53 6.56 8.61
C GLY A 73 7.23 7.89 8.89
N ILE A 74 8.20 7.90 9.81
CA ILE A 74 9.04 9.08 10.12
C ILE A 74 9.83 9.50 8.88
N LEU A 75 10.58 8.57 8.27
CA LEU A 75 11.42 8.83 7.12
C LEU A 75 10.63 9.35 5.92
N MET A 76 9.46 8.79 5.65
CA MET A 76 8.59 9.25 4.57
C MET A 76 7.99 10.63 4.86
N GLN A 77 7.67 10.93 6.13
CA GLN A 77 7.11 12.22 6.53
C GLN A 77 8.14 13.34 6.44
N GLU A 78 9.39 13.03 6.74
CA GLU A 78 10.51 14.00 6.79
C GLU A 78 11.26 14.14 5.46
N ALA A 79 11.00 13.24 4.49
CA ALA A 79 11.73 13.19 3.23
C ALA A 79 11.63 14.48 2.41
N VAL A 80 10.47 15.15 2.47
CA VAL A 80 10.19 16.37 1.70
C VAL A 80 9.45 17.36 2.59
N PRO A 81 9.82 18.66 2.59
CA PRO A 81 9.11 19.68 3.36
C PRO A 81 7.62 19.74 3.02
N LEU A 82 6.80 20.08 4.02
CA LEU A 82 5.36 20.23 3.83
C LEU A 82 5.04 21.22 2.71
N GLY A 83 4.13 20.85 1.81
CA GLY A 83 3.69 21.68 0.70
C GLY A 83 4.56 21.60 -0.56
N VAL A 84 5.74 20.97 -0.49
CA VAL A 84 6.61 20.77 -1.68
C VAL A 84 6.12 19.65 -2.57
N GLY A 85 5.61 18.59 -1.96
CA GLY A 85 5.07 17.42 -2.68
C GLY A 85 3.56 17.32 -2.63
N ALA A 86 2.99 16.64 -3.63
CA ALA A 86 1.56 16.35 -3.70
C ALA A 86 1.29 14.99 -4.34
N MET A 87 0.06 14.52 -4.17
CA MET A 87 -0.47 13.35 -4.87
C MET A 87 -1.86 13.66 -5.43
N CYS A 88 -2.20 13.06 -6.57
CA CYS A 88 -3.50 13.21 -7.21
C CYS A 88 -4.04 11.87 -7.67
N ALA A 89 -5.28 11.55 -7.30
CA ALA A 89 -5.99 10.40 -7.82
C ALA A 89 -6.64 10.76 -9.17
N VAL A 90 -6.28 10.00 -10.21
CA VAL A 90 -6.75 10.13 -11.58
C VAL A 90 -7.77 9.03 -11.85
N LEU A 91 -8.97 9.40 -12.26
CA LEU A 91 -10.06 8.47 -12.55
C LEU A 91 -10.44 8.50 -14.02
N GLY A 92 -10.63 7.32 -14.60
CA GLY A 92 -11.23 7.14 -15.93
C GLY A 92 -10.23 7.04 -17.09
N LEU A 93 -8.92 7.06 -16.80
CA LEU A 93 -7.85 6.77 -17.77
C LEU A 93 -7.16 5.45 -17.45
N ASP A 94 -6.57 4.84 -18.47
CA ASP A 94 -5.69 3.68 -18.33
C ASP A 94 -4.27 4.09 -17.90
N GLY A 95 -3.48 3.09 -17.49
CA GLY A 95 -2.12 3.29 -16.97
C GLY A 95 -1.14 3.83 -18.00
N GLU A 96 -1.28 3.41 -19.25
CA GLU A 96 -0.39 3.83 -20.35
C GLU A 96 -0.58 5.32 -20.64
N THR A 97 -1.82 5.77 -20.77
CA THR A 97 -2.17 7.20 -20.99
C THR A 97 -1.67 8.06 -19.82
N VAL A 98 -1.90 7.65 -18.57
CA VAL A 98 -1.42 8.41 -17.40
C VAL A 98 0.11 8.45 -17.37
N ASN A 99 0.78 7.35 -17.61
CA ASN A 99 2.24 7.27 -17.61
C ASN A 99 2.85 8.16 -18.72
N LYS A 100 2.26 8.16 -19.92
CA LYS A 100 2.70 9.00 -21.03
C LYS A 100 2.61 10.49 -20.70
N VAL A 101 1.53 10.93 -20.06
CA VAL A 101 1.39 12.33 -19.61
C VAL A 101 2.43 12.66 -18.55
N CYS A 102 2.65 11.78 -17.54
CA CYS A 102 3.67 11.99 -16.53
C CYS A 102 5.08 12.07 -17.11
N GLN A 103 5.40 11.29 -18.15
CA GLN A 103 6.70 11.36 -18.85
C GLN A 103 6.94 12.70 -19.56
N GLY A 104 5.88 13.42 -19.89
CA GLY A 104 5.94 14.75 -20.51
C GLY A 104 6.04 15.92 -19.52
N VAL A 105 6.03 15.66 -18.22
CA VAL A 105 6.12 16.67 -17.16
C VAL A 105 7.20 16.27 -16.18
N ASP A 106 8.16 17.14 -15.94
CA ASP A 106 9.24 16.89 -14.98
C ASP A 106 8.71 16.80 -13.54
N ASP A 107 9.34 15.98 -12.70
CA ASP A 107 9.06 15.85 -11.27
C ASP A 107 7.64 15.35 -10.91
N VAL A 108 6.97 14.66 -11.83
CA VAL A 108 5.72 13.91 -11.55
C VAL A 108 5.82 12.48 -12.07
N TYR A 109 5.27 11.54 -11.31
CA TYR A 109 5.42 10.11 -11.53
C TYR A 109 4.12 9.37 -11.20
N VAL A 110 3.92 8.19 -11.80
CA VAL A 110 2.85 7.30 -11.36
C VAL A 110 3.26 6.66 -10.02
N ALA A 111 2.48 6.91 -8.98
CA ALA A 111 2.70 6.38 -7.63
C ALA A 111 2.00 5.04 -7.39
N ASN A 112 0.76 4.89 -7.87
CA ASN A 112 -0.02 3.67 -7.68
C ASN A 112 -0.83 3.31 -8.92
N TYR A 113 -0.73 2.08 -9.35
CA TYR A 113 -1.67 1.41 -10.25
C TYR A 113 -2.68 0.65 -9.38
N ASN A 114 -3.78 1.32 -8.97
CA ASN A 114 -4.71 0.75 -7.99
C ASN A 114 -5.67 -0.28 -8.62
N CYS A 115 -6.29 0.08 -9.71
CA CYS A 115 -7.19 -0.78 -10.49
C CYS A 115 -7.47 -0.13 -11.85
N PRO A 116 -8.12 -0.84 -12.80
CA PRO A 116 -8.52 -0.25 -14.08
C PRO A 116 -9.28 1.07 -13.90
N GLY A 117 -8.75 2.15 -14.49
CA GLY A 117 -9.31 3.49 -14.43
C GLY A 117 -9.16 4.20 -13.06
N GLN A 118 -8.26 3.75 -12.20
CA GLN A 118 -7.88 4.48 -10.98
C GLN A 118 -6.39 4.39 -10.71
N ILE A 119 -5.69 5.49 -10.95
CA ILE A 119 -4.25 5.62 -10.85
C ILE A 119 -3.94 6.83 -9.98
N VAL A 120 -2.85 6.77 -9.22
CA VAL A 120 -2.38 7.89 -8.42
C VAL A 120 -1.07 8.39 -9.00
N ILE A 121 -0.96 9.70 -9.21
CA ILE A 121 0.28 10.38 -9.56
C ILE A 121 0.83 11.11 -8.35
N SER A 122 2.15 11.28 -8.29
CA SER A 122 2.88 11.84 -7.16
C SER A 122 4.11 12.59 -7.64
N GLY A 123 4.46 13.68 -6.98
CA GLY A 123 5.61 14.47 -7.37
C GLY A 123 5.65 15.83 -6.68
N LYS A 124 6.37 16.80 -7.26
CA LYS A 124 6.28 18.20 -6.82
C LYS A 124 4.87 18.74 -7.00
N ALA A 125 4.39 19.56 -6.08
CA ALA A 125 3.01 20.03 -6.06
C ALA A 125 2.60 20.70 -7.40
N GLU A 126 3.42 21.61 -7.90
CA GLU A 126 3.18 22.31 -9.18
C GLU A 126 3.15 21.35 -10.38
N ALA A 127 4.06 20.36 -10.39
CA ALA A 127 4.12 19.35 -11.46
C ALA A 127 2.90 18.41 -11.43
N VAL A 128 2.43 18.04 -10.24
CA VAL A 128 1.20 17.24 -10.07
C VAL A 128 -0.02 18.01 -10.53
N GLU A 129 -0.12 19.31 -10.22
CA GLU A 129 -1.22 20.19 -10.70
C GLU A 129 -1.20 20.33 -12.21
N GLN A 130 -0.02 20.57 -12.81
CA GLN A 130 0.15 20.63 -14.27
C GLN A 130 -0.27 19.31 -14.94
N ALA A 131 0.24 18.18 -14.44
CA ALA A 131 -0.10 16.86 -14.96
C ALA A 131 -1.61 16.57 -14.83
N ALA A 132 -2.24 16.96 -13.70
CA ALA A 132 -3.67 16.80 -13.49
C ALA A 132 -4.50 17.63 -14.52
N GLY A 133 -4.02 18.80 -14.92
CA GLY A 133 -4.59 19.59 -16.02
C GLY A 133 -4.54 18.83 -17.34
N LEU A 134 -3.36 18.39 -17.75
CA LEU A 134 -3.13 17.62 -18.98
C LEU A 134 -3.92 16.30 -19.01
N LEU A 135 -4.04 15.62 -17.87
CA LEU A 135 -4.81 14.38 -17.74
C LEU A 135 -6.32 14.64 -17.92
N LYS A 136 -6.84 15.79 -17.47
CA LYS A 136 -8.23 16.18 -17.76
C LYS A 136 -8.45 16.43 -19.25
N GLU A 137 -7.52 17.11 -19.91
CA GLU A 137 -7.53 17.31 -21.36
C GLU A 137 -7.44 15.99 -22.14
N ALA A 138 -6.67 15.01 -21.61
CA ALA A 138 -6.58 13.65 -22.14
C ALA A 138 -7.82 12.78 -21.86
N GLY A 139 -8.85 13.32 -21.17
CA GLY A 139 -10.13 12.63 -20.95
C GLY A 139 -10.31 12.00 -19.56
N ALA A 140 -9.48 12.34 -18.56
CA ALA A 140 -9.72 11.91 -17.19
C ALA A 140 -11.10 12.40 -16.69
N LYS A 141 -11.91 11.48 -16.19
CA LYS A 141 -13.24 11.81 -15.63
C LYS A 141 -13.10 12.68 -14.38
N ARG A 142 -12.04 12.49 -13.61
CA ARG A 142 -11.77 13.27 -12.40
C ARG A 142 -10.28 13.18 -12.03
N CYS A 143 -9.71 14.31 -11.62
CA CYS A 143 -8.41 14.39 -10.93
C CYS A 143 -8.66 15.03 -9.56
N MET A 144 -8.32 14.29 -8.50
CA MET A 144 -8.57 14.71 -7.11
C MET A 144 -7.26 14.78 -6.36
N MET A 145 -6.89 15.98 -5.92
CA MET A 145 -5.74 16.14 -5.03
C MET A 145 -6.00 15.41 -3.72
N LEU A 146 -5.02 14.62 -3.28
CA LEU A 146 -5.11 13.84 -2.05
C LEU A 146 -4.63 14.69 -0.86
N ASN A 147 -5.31 14.55 0.28
CA ASN A 147 -4.89 15.20 1.52
C ASN A 147 -3.80 14.36 2.20
N VAL A 148 -2.60 14.39 1.63
CA VAL A 148 -1.41 13.69 2.13
C VAL A 148 -0.26 14.66 2.30
N SER A 149 0.70 14.30 3.15
CA SER A 149 1.79 15.19 3.57
C SER A 149 3.04 15.16 2.69
N GLY A 150 3.07 14.31 1.65
CA GLY A 150 4.28 14.18 0.83
C GLY A 150 4.04 13.45 -0.49
N PRO A 151 5.05 13.47 -1.38
CA PRO A 151 5.01 12.84 -2.70
C PRO A 151 5.39 11.36 -2.62
N PHE A 152 4.57 10.56 -1.90
CA PHE A 152 4.85 9.14 -1.65
C PHE A 152 4.95 8.35 -2.96
N HIS A 153 5.77 7.30 -2.94
CA HIS A 153 6.00 6.40 -4.08
C HIS A 153 6.52 7.12 -5.33
N SER A 154 7.33 8.16 -5.14
CA SER A 154 8.03 8.88 -6.21
C SER A 154 9.54 8.90 -5.96
N PRO A 155 10.38 9.11 -6.99
CA PRO A 155 11.83 9.24 -6.84
C PRO A 155 12.29 10.31 -5.85
N LEU A 156 11.43 11.26 -5.48
CA LEU A 156 11.70 12.28 -4.46
C LEU A 156 11.90 11.68 -3.06
N LEU A 157 11.43 10.43 -2.83
CA LEU A 157 11.62 9.69 -1.57
C LEU A 157 12.81 8.70 -1.62
N ARG A 158 13.67 8.76 -2.62
CA ARG A 158 14.79 7.82 -2.75
C ARG A 158 15.70 7.83 -1.52
N GLU A 159 16.03 9.02 -1.00
CA GLU A 159 16.84 9.16 0.21
C GLU A 159 16.16 8.53 1.46
N ALA A 160 14.84 8.65 1.57
CA ALA A 160 14.09 7.98 2.64
C ALA A 160 14.17 6.45 2.51
N GLY A 161 14.11 5.92 1.29
CA GLY A 161 14.34 4.49 1.01
C GLY A 161 15.75 4.05 1.41
N ASP A 162 16.77 4.83 1.11
CA ASP A 162 18.17 4.54 1.47
C ASP A 162 18.35 4.54 3.01
N LYS A 163 17.77 5.51 3.72
CA LYS A 163 17.75 5.53 5.18
C LYS A 163 16.98 4.34 5.78
N LEU A 164 15.87 3.92 5.15
CA LEU A 164 15.13 2.74 5.56
C LEU A 164 15.96 1.46 5.37
N ALA A 165 16.79 1.38 4.32
CA ALA A 165 17.68 0.25 4.11
C ALA A 165 18.65 0.05 5.28
N GLU A 166 19.13 1.13 5.93
CA GLU A 166 19.96 1.03 7.12
C GLU A 166 19.19 0.43 8.30
N VAL A 167 17.93 0.84 8.50
CA VAL A 167 17.04 0.26 9.52
C VAL A 167 16.80 -1.23 9.27
N LEU A 168 16.64 -1.61 8.00
CA LEU A 168 16.36 -3.00 7.61
C LEU A 168 17.54 -3.95 7.81
N LYS A 169 18.78 -3.46 7.98
CA LYS A 169 19.95 -4.31 8.29
C LYS A 169 19.79 -5.05 9.61
N ASP A 170 19.18 -4.39 10.60
CA ASP A 170 18.97 -4.93 11.93
C ASP A 170 17.70 -5.77 12.08
N VAL A 171 16.86 -5.81 11.03
CA VAL A 171 15.62 -6.60 11.01
C VAL A 171 15.93 -8.03 10.65
N LYS A 172 15.47 -8.96 11.50
CA LYS A 172 15.61 -10.39 11.26
C LYS A 172 14.49 -10.85 10.31
N LEU A 173 14.89 -11.38 9.14
CA LEU A 173 14.00 -12.05 8.21
C LEU A 173 14.09 -13.57 8.41
N ASN A 174 12.95 -14.25 8.28
CA ASN A 174 12.85 -15.70 8.43
C ASN A 174 12.98 -16.37 7.05
N ASP A 175 14.09 -17.06 6.81
CA ASP A 175 14.35 -17.78 5.55
C ASP A 175 13.47 -19.02 5.39
N GLY A 176 12.84 -19.49 6.47
CA GLY A 176 11.99 -20.68 6.46
C GLY A 176 10.52 -20.41 6.26
N PHE A 177 10.13 -19.22 5.80
CA PHE A 177 8.72 -18.95 5.51
C PHE A 177 8.21 -19.80 4.35
N THR A 178 6.97 -20.28 4.47
CA THR A 178 6.34 -21.17 3.48
C THR A 178 5.20 -20.51 2.69
N ILE A 179 4.65 -19.43 3.23
CA ILE A 179 3.58 -18.68 2.58
C ILE A 179 4.22 -17.52 1.83
N PRO A 180 4.17 -17.49 0.49
CA PRO A 180 4.75 -16.40 -0.28
C PRO A 180 3.93 -15.10 -0.09
N TYR A 181 4.58 -13.96 -0.33
CA TYR A 181 3.88 -12.69 -0.49
C TYR A 181 4.20 -12.06 -1.85
N VAL A 182 3.35 -11.14 -2.31
CA VAL A 182 3.54 -10.41 -3.56
C VAL A 182 4.04 -9.01 -3.25
N THR A 183 5.19 -8.63 -3.82
CA THR A 183 5.79 -7.31 -3.59
C THR A 183 5.14 -6.22 -4.45
N ASN A 184 5.07 -5.02 -3.91
CA ASN A 184 4.49 -3.85 -4.60
C ASN A 184 5.31 -3.38 -5.80
N VAL A 185 6.64 -3.57 -5.78
CA VAL A 185 7.56 -3.01 -6.77
C VAL A 185 7.51 -3.74 -8.09
N THR A 186 7.45 -5.06 -8.06
CA THR A 186 7.49 -5.91 -9.27
C THR A 186 6.17 -6.62 -9.55
N ALA A 187 5.23 -6.61 -8.60
CA ALA A 187 4.02 -7.43 -8.64
C ALA A 187 4.28 -8.94 -8.67
N GLU A 188 5.49 -9.39 -8.33
CA GLU A 188 5.91 -10.78 -8.36
C GLU A 188 5.88 -11.41 -6.96
N TYR A 189 5.79 -12.74 -6.95
CA TYR A 189 5.87 -13.54 -5.73
C TYR A 189 7.30 -13.53 -5.19
N VAL A 190 7.44 -13.30 -3.89
CA VAL A 190 8.70 -13.41 -3.17
C VAL A 190 8.70 -14.72 -2.39
N ASN A 191 9.70 -15.55 -2.66
CA ASN A 191 9.84 -16.88 -2.04
C ASN A 191 11.16 -17.02 -1.25
N THR A 192 12.04 -16.01 -1.30
CA THR A 192 13.33 -15.98 -0.60
C THR A 192 13.57 -14.63 0.05
N THR A 193 14.42 -14.58 1.07
CA THR A 193 14.72 -13.34 1.80
C THR A 193 15.83 -12.49 1.14
N GLU A 194 16.52 -13.01 0.14
CA GLU A 194 17.71 -12.38 -0.45
C GLU A 194 17.45 -10.97 -0.99
N GLU A 195 16.32 -10.76 -1.66
CA GLU A 195 15.98 -9.50 -2.31
C GLU A 195 15.04 -8.59 -1.50
N ILE A 196 14.48 -9.10 -0.37
CA ILE A 196 13.42 -8.39 0.38
C ILE A 196 13.85 -7.00 0.83
N ARG A 197 15.06 -6.86 1.39
CA ARG A 197 15.53 -5.56 1.88
C ARG A 197 15.65 -4.53 0.76
N GLU A 198 16.12 -4.96 -0.40
CA GLU A 198 16.23 -4.08 -1.56
C GLU A 198 14.86 -3.74 -2.15
N LEU A 199 13.91 -4.69 -2.18
CA LEU A 199 12.53 -4.45 -2.59
C LEU A 199 11.85 -3.44 -1.66
N LEU A 200 11.99 -3.57 -0.35
CA LEU A 200 11.44 -2.63 0.62
C LEU A 200 12.09 -1.23 0.54
N ARG A 201 13.41 -1.16 0.29
CA ARG A 201 14.10 0.09 0.01
C ARG A 201 13.50 0.79 -1.21
N LYS A 202 13.32 0.05 -2.30
CA LYS A 202 12.74 0.57 -3.54
C LYS A 202 11.27 0.94 -3.40
N GLN A 203 10.50 0.20 -2.61
CA GLN A 203 9.06 0.40 -2.44
C GLN A 203 8.71 1.84 -2.02
N VAL A 204 9.53 2.47 -1.19
CA VAL A 204 9.30 3.84 -0.70
C VAL A 204 9.27 4.86 -1.83
N SER A 205 10.09 4.64 -2.87
CA SER A 205 10.32 5.59 -3.97
C SER A 205 9.90 5.07 -5.35
N SER A 206 9.17 3.96 -5.41
CA SER A 206 8.71 3.32 -6.65
C SER A 206 7.20 3.15 -6.66
N SER A 207 6.64 3.01 -7.85
CA SER A 207 5.21 2.75 -8.04
C SER A 207 4.76 1.48 -7.31
N VAL A 208 3.57 1.55 -6.72
CA VAL A 208 2.86 0.38 -6.20
C VAL A 208 2.05 -0.26 -7.33
N MET A 209 2.45 -1.46 -7.73
CA MET A 209 1.85 -2.23 -8.82
C MET A 209 0.69 -3.10 -8.31
N TRP A 210 -0.31 -2.47 -7.64
CA TRP A 210 -1.37 -3.22 -6.94
C TRP A 210 -2.27 -3.99 -7.89
N GLN A 211 -2.72 -3.35 -8.99
CA GLN A 211 -3.54 -4.02 -10.01
C GLN A 211 -2.82 -5.26 -10.54
N GLN A 212 -1.55 -5.12 -10.94
CA GLN A 212 -0.74 -6.20 -11.49
C GLN A 212 -0.49 -7.31 -10.46
N SER A 213 -0.30 -6.94 -9.18
CA SER A 213 -0.17 -7.91 -8.09
C SER A 213 -1.40 -8.80 -7.97
N VAL A 214 -2.59 -8.20 -8.00
CA VAL A 214 -3.88 -8.92 -7.93
C VAL A 214 -4.08 -9.77 -9.19
N GLU A 215 -3.84 -9.22 -10.37
CA GLU A 215 -3.96 -9.94 -11.64
C GLU A 215 -3.01 -11.17 -11.69
N ASN A 216 -1.77 -11.03 -11.19
CA ASN A 216 -0.81 -12.12 -11.09
C ASN A 216 -1.27 -13.21 -10.12
N MET A 217 -1.82 -12.84 -8.95
CA MET A 217 -2.39 -13.81 -8.00
C MET A 217 -3.56 -14.58 -8.62
N ILE A 218 -4.47 -13.91 -9.32
CA ILE A 218 -5.59 -14.55 -10.02
C ILE A 218 -5.08 -15.49 -11.12
N ALA A 219 -4.11 -15.07 -11.91
CA ALA A 219 -3.51 -15.89 -12.96
C ALA A 219 -2.84 -17.17 -12.41
N LYS A 220 -2.42 -17.15 -11.13
CA LYS A 220 -1.87 -18.32 -10.41
C LYS A 220 -2.94 -19.13 -9.66
N GLY A 221 -4.22 -18.84 -9.86
CA GLY A 221 -5.34 -19.64 -9.36
C GLY A 221 -5.94 -19.14 -8.04
N VAL A 222 -5.58 -17.95 -7.54
CA VAL A 222 -6.23 -17.37 -6.37
C VAL A 222 -7.64 -16.92 -6.74
N ASP A 223 -8.64 -17.48 -6.10
CA ASP A 223 -10.06 -17.23 -6.36
C ASP A 223 -10.78 -16.51 -5.20
N THR A 224 -10.18 -16.50 -4.02
CA THR A 224 -10.76 -15.91 -2.82
C THR A 224 -9.78 -14.93 -2.18
N PHE A 225 -10.20 -13.68 -2.01
CA PHE A 225 -9.43 -12.62 -1.41
C PHE A 225 -10.07 -12.16 -0.11
N VAL A 226 -9.27 -11.98 0.93
CA VAL A 226 -9.71 -11.52 2.25
C VAL A 226 -8.96 -10.24 2.60
N GLU A 227 -9.64 -9.09 2.56
CA GLU A 227 -9.10 -7.81 3.04
C GLU A 227 -9.31 -7.72 4.54
N ILE A 228 -8.21 -7.58 5.29
CA ILE A 228 -8.22 -7.39 6.74
C ILE A 228 -7.72 -6.00 7.13
N GLY A 229 -8.42 -5.36 8.05
CA GLY A 229 -8.09 -4.02 8.51
C GLY A 229 -9.22 -3.01 8.33
N PRO A 230 -9.01 -1.76 8.78
CA PRO A 230 -10.05 -0.73 8.71
C PRO A 230 -10.29 -0.28 7.27
N GLY A 231 -11.54 -0.23 6.87
CA GLY A 231 -11.97 0.24 5.55
C GLY A 231 -12.27 -0.88 4.55
N LYS A 232 -12.53 -0.49 3.30
CA LYS A 232 -12.97 -1.38 2.19
C LYS A 232 -12.31 -0.95 0.87
N THR A 233 -11.10 -0.40 0.95
CA THR A 233 -10.44 0.20 -0.21
C THR A 233 -10.01 -0.84 -1.23
N LEU A 234 -9.37 -1.93 -0.77
CA LEU A 234 -8.89 -2.99 -1.65
C LEU A 234 -10.06 -3.80 -2.24
N ALA A 235 -11.11 -4.05 -1.44
CA ALA A 235 -12.35 -4.62 -1.94
C ALA A 235 -13.02 -3.75 -3.02
N GLY A 236 -12.91 -2.43 -2.88
CA GLY A 236 -13.34 -1.48 -3.91
C GLY A 236 -12.55 -1.58 -5.21
N PHE A 237 -11.24 -1.80 -5.12
CA PHE A 237 -10.37 -2.01 -6.28
C PHE A 237 -10.65 -3.36 -6.94
N MET A 238 -10.83 -4.41 -6.14
CA MET A 238 -11.12 -5.75 -6.63
C MET A 238 -12.33 -5.78 -7.55
N LYS A 239 -13.41 -5.09 -7.20
CA LYS A 239 -14.62 -4.98 -8.04
C LYS A 239 -14.37 -4.45 -9.46
N ARG A 240 -13.25 -3.74 -9.65
CA ARG A 240 -12.83 -3.19 -10.95
C ARG A 240 -11.79 -4.06 -11.64
N ILE A 241 -10.96 -4.77 -10.87
CA ILE A 241 -9.93 -5.67 -11.40
C ILE A 241 -10.60 -6.96 -11.88
N ASN A 242 -11.36 -7.63 -11.01
CA ASN A 242 -12.06 -8.86 -11.35
C ASN A 242 -13.32 -9.02 -10.50
N LYS A 243 -14.44 -9.38 -11.13
CA LYS A 243 -15.74 -9.57 -10.47
C LYS A 243 -16.06 -11.04 -10.18
N GLU A 244 -15.30 -11.95 -10.77
CA GLU A 244 -15.55 -13.39 -10.68
C GLU A 244 -14.94 -14.00 -9.40
N VAL A 245 -13.90 -13.36 -8.83
CA VAL A 245 -13.28 -13.82 -7.59
C VAL A 245 -14.12 -13.46 -6.38
N ARG A 246 -14.07 -14.34 -5.37
CA ARG A 246 -14.70 -14.06 -4.07
C ARG A 246 -13.89 -12.97 -3.33
N MET A 247 -14.60 -11.97 -2.82
CA MET A 247 -13.99 -10.90 -2.02
C MET A 247 -14.68 -10.80 -0.66
N VAL A 248 -13.93 -11.02 0.41
CA VAL A 248 -14.36 -10.87 1.81
C VAL A 248 -13.62 -9.68 2.41
N ASN A 249 -14.32 -8.85 3.17
CA ASN A 249 -13.72 -7.73 3.89
C ASN A 249 -13.99 -7.87 5.38
N ILE A 250 -12.96 -7.67 6.21
CA ILE A 250 -13.03 -7.79 7.67
C ILE A 250 -12.51 -6.50 8.28
N GLY A 251 -13.40 -5.58 8.61
CA GLY A 251 -13.11 -4.30 9.25
C GLY A 251 -13.72 -4.14 10.64
N SER A 252 -14.55 -5.10 11.08
CA SER A 252 -15.22 -5.13 12.37
C SER A 252 -15.31 -6.55 12.93
N VAL A 253 -15.72 -6.68 14.19
CA VAL A 253 -15.96 -8.00 14.82
C VAL A 253 -17.10 -8.74 14.10
N GLU A 254 -18.16 -8.03 13.71
CA GLU A 254 -19.27 -8.61 12.97
C GLU A 254 -18.86 -9.13 11.58
N ASP A 255 -17.97 -8.40 10.89
CA ASP A 255 -17.42 -8.86 9.61
C ASP A 255 -16.57 -10.12 9.82
N LEU A 256 -15.81 -10.19 10.93
CA LEU A 256 -14.98 -11.34 11.26
C LEU A 256 -15.82 -12.60 11.51
N GLU A 257 -16.91 -12.50 12.27
CA GLU A 257 -17.83 -13.62 12.53
C GLU A 257 -18.41 -14.16 11.22
N LYS A 258 -18.91 -13.29 10.36
CA LYS A 258 -19.42 -13.66 9.03
C LYS A 258 -18.35 -14.27 8.13
N ALA A 259 -17.13 -13.73 8.17
CA ALA A 259 -16.02 -14.24 7.37
C ALA A 259 -15.63 -15.65 7.78
N VAL A 260 -15.59 -15.95 9.10
CA VAL A 260 -15.32 -17.30 9.60
C VAL A 260 -16.33 -18.31 9.09
N GLU A 261 -17.64 -17.98 9.11
CA GLU A 261 -18.69 -18.84 8.57
C GLU A 261 -18.57 -19.09 7.05
N LEU A 262 -18.00 -18.13 6.31
CA LEU A 262 -17.84 -18.20 4.86
C LEU A 262 -16.58 -18.94 4.41
N LEU A 263 -15.53 -18.97 5.26
CA LEU A 263 -14.22 -19.48 4.91
C LEU A 263 -13.91 -20.87 5.48
N ILE A 264 -14.72 -21.37 6.43
CA ILE A 264 -14.69 -22.72 6.95
C ILE A 264 -15.81 -23.56 6.28
#